data_780c98136cc8863a77eac6259b989f9f
#
_entry.id   780c98136cc8863a77eac6259b989f9f
#
_cell.length_a   1.000
_cell.length_b   1.000
_cell.length_c   1.000
_cell.angle_alpha   90.00
_cell.angle_beta   90.00
_cell.angle_gamma   90.00
#
_symmetry.space_group_name_H-M   'P 1'
#
loop_
_entity.id
_entity.type
_entity.pdbx_description
1 polymer ?
#
loop_
_entity_poly.entity_id
_entity_poly.type
_entity_poly.pdbx_seq_one_letter_code
_entity_poly.pdbx_strand_id
1 'polypeptide(L)'
;MSRRGIIFAAVTSALLLMIPITGSRRSTALPPDTTLQCMIPEEDAPFQRNLVEKYAQDNNIDIHIHTGNWPLDSLVSGTVDLMIVSEDEYPVPDGAVFSRAFADGTVWAVRADETEALRRINRWITELTASERFNRMQKRYLSGKTVSLTSISQYDNLLRQNADSIGWDWRLLAAVVYHESRFHNEATSHKGARGLMQIRSSRYTEEELSNPARNLSVGSRYLHRLETRYTTADPMETVKFCLAAYNYGEGKVSRLIARADTLGLDATRWDNVATLLPEGHHTVAYVNNVLDTYAYYSRLYPR
;
A
#
# COMPACT_ATOMS: atom_id res chain seq x y z
N MET A 1 46.04 -47.73 19.31
CA MET A 1 45.37 -48.21 18.06
C MET A 1 44.45 -47.10 17.61
N SER A 2 44.93 -46.44 16.70
CA SER A 2 44.50 -45.81 15.45
C SER A 2 43.02 -45.83 15.12
N ARG A 3 42.42 -44.64 14.85
CA ARG A 3 41.68 -44.37 13.61
C ARG A 3 41.55 -42.86 13.38
N ARG A 4 42.09 -42.47 12.26
CA ARG A 4 42.11 -41.16 11.66
C ARG A 4 40.68 -40.79 11.14
N GLY A 5 40.20 -39.60 11.40
CA GLY A 5 39.08 -38.96 10.73
C GLY A 5 39.56 -37.70 10.05
N ILE A 6 39.47 -37.65 8.75
CA ILE A 6 39.90 -36.57 7.86
C ILE A 6 38.85 -35.47 7.90
N ILE A 7 39.28 -34.26 8.29
CA ILE A 7 38.46 -33.04 8.20
C ILE A 7 38.77 -32.39 6.86
N PHE A 8 37.76 -32.28 5.98
CA PHE A 8 37.83 -31.47 4.78
C PHE A 8 37.55 -30.01 5.17
N ALA A 9 38.56 -29.19 5.08
CA ALA A 9 38.42 -27.73 5.16
C ALA A 9 38.05 -27.20 3.76
N ALA A 10 36.84 -26.71 3.61
CA ALA A 10 36.42 -25.94 2.45
C ALA A 10 36.87 -24.48 2.66
N VAL A 11 37.87 -24.07 1.90
CA VAL A 11 38.27 -22.66 1.80
C VAL A 11 37.31 -21.97 0.82
N THR A 12 36.37 -21.21 1.32
CA THR A 12 35.59 -20.26 0.53
C THR A 12 36.34 -18.94 0.48
N SER A 13 36.97 -18.64 -0.65
CA SER A 13 37.54 -17.35 -0.96
C SER A 13 36.39 -16.32 -1.12
N ALA A 14 36.23 -15.44 -0.14
CA ALA A 14 35.38 -14.26 -0.26
C ALA A 14 36.12 -13.24 -1.15
N LEU A 15 35.66 -13.14 -2.40
CA LEU A 15 36.09 -12.06 -3.30
C LEU A 15 35.30 -10.80 -2.95
N LEU A 16 35.94 -9.89 -2.20
CA LEU A 16 35.40 -8.58 -1.87
C LEU A 16 35.49 -7.71 -3.12
N LEU A 17 34.44 -7.65 -3.92
CA LEU A 17 34.31 -6.66 -4.98
C LEU A 17 33.94 -5.30 -4.34
N MET A 18 34.92 -4.42 -4.26
CA MET A 18 34.69 -2.99 -4.01
C MET A 18 33.91 -2.42 -5.20
N ILE A 19 32.62 -2.14 -5.00
CA ILE A 19 31.83 -1.36 -5.94
C ILE A 19 32.06 0.13 -5.60
N PRO A 20 32.51 0.95 -6.55
CA PRO A 20 32.67 2.38 -6.30
C PRO A 20 31.29 3.02 -6.11
N ILE A 21 31.11 3.75 -5.00
CA ILE A 21 29.94 4.59 -4.75
C ILE A 21 30.04 5.80 -5.66
N THR A 22 29.63 5.67 -6.91
CA THR A 22 29.31 6.79 -7.76
C THR A 22 27.82 7.01 -7.70
N GLY A 23 27.40 8.13 -7.09
CA GLY A 23 26.01 8.56 -7.05
C GLY A 23 25.46 8.81 -8.45
N SER A 24 24.93 7.78 -9.07
CA SER A 24 24.14 7.87 -10.28
C SER A 24 22.65 7.87 -9.86
N ARG A 25 21.95 8.95 -10.20
CA ARG A 25 20.49 8.99 -10.21
C ARG A 25 20.04 7.81 -11.06
N ARG A 26 19.52 6.74 -10.41
CA ARG A 26 18.90 5.65 -11.14
C ARG A 26 17.71 6.24 -11.91
N SER A 27 17.78 6.15 -13.21
CA SER A 27 16.67 6.37 -14.13
C SER A 27 15.50 5.51 -13.68
N THR A 28 14.30 6.09 -13.59
CA THR A 28 13.04 5.45 -13.23
C THR A 28 12.49 4.51 -14.32
N ALA A 29 13.28 4.22 -15.35
CA ALA A 29 12.97 3.24 -16.38
C ALA A 29 13.64 1.92 -16.02
N LEU A 30 12.86 0.81 -16.01
CA LEU A 30 13.40 -0.54 -15.98
C LEU A 30 14.44 -0.69 -17.10
N PRO A 31 15.53 -1.46 -16.89
CA PRO A 31 16.46 -1.79 -17.97
C PRO A 31 15.68 -2.33 -19.17
N PRO A 32 16.05 -2.01 -20.42
CA PRO A 32 15.27 -2.35 -21.61
C PRO A 32 15.09 -3.86 -21.87
N ASP A 33 15.73 -4.74 -21.10
CA ASP A 33 15.67 -6.21 -21.25
C ASP A 33 15.11 -6.91 -19.98
N THR A 34 14.40 -6.22 -19.11
CA THR A 34 13.86 -6.86 -17.90
C THR A 34 12.45 -7.37 -18.16
N THR A 35 12.30 -8.70 -18.22
CA THR A 35 10.97 -9.33 -18.25
C THR A 35 10.43 -9.44 -16.82
N LEU A 36 9.32 -8.78 -16.52
CA LEU A 36 8.66 -8.89 -15.23
C LEU A 36 8.02 -10.26 -15.05
N GLN A 37 8.17 -10.84 -13.88
CA GLN A 37 7.50 -12.09 -13.49
C GLN A 37 6.19 -11.75 -12.78
N CYS A 38 5.06 -12.15 -13.36
CA CYS A 38 3.73 -11.89 -12.81
C CYS A 38 3.02 -13.18 -12.45
N MET A 39 2.40 -13.22 -11.27
CA MET A 39 1.58 -14.32 -10.81
C MET A 39 0.10 -13.94 -10.78
N ILE A 40 -0.74 -14.76 -11.38
CA ILE A 40 -2.21 -14.61 -11.38
C ILE A 40 -2.85 -15.86 -10.79
N PRO A 41 -3.82 -15.75 -9.83
CA PRO A 41 -4.61 -16.88 -9.35
C PRO A 41 -5.42 -17.53 -10.49
N GLU A 42 -5.62 -18.86 -10.42
CA GLU A 42 -6.33 -19.59 -11.48
C GLU A 42 -7.79 -19.12 -11.65
N GLU A 43 -8.46 -18.78 -10.55
CA GLU A 43 -9.88 -18.42 -10.52
C GLU A 43 -10.17 -17.09 -11.25
N ASP A 44 -9.21 -16.16 -11.24
CA ASP A 44 -9.37 -14.81 -11.81
C ASP A 44 -8.63 -14.63 -13.15
N ALA A 45 -8.02 -15.70 -13.63
CA ALA A 45 -7.07 -15.68 -14.74
C ALA A 45 -7.54 -14.95 -16.02
N PRO A 46 -8.78 -15.10 -16.54
CA PRO A 46 -9.13 -14.49 -17.83
C PRO A 46 -9.23 -12.95 -17.76
N PHE A 47 -9.80 -12.41 -16.69
CA PHE A 47 -9.95 -10.96 -16.54
C PHE A 47 -8.60 -10.31 -16.18
N GLN A 48 -7.95 -10.85 -15.16
CA GLN A 48 -6.68 -10.32 -14.68
C GLN A 48 -5.56 -10.47 -15.71
N ARG A 49 -5.51 -11.57 -16.47
CA ARG A 49 -4.57 -11.74 -17.58
C ARG A 49 -4.69 -10.61 -18.60
N ASN A 50 -5.93 -10.27 -19.03
CA ASN A 50 -6.15 -9.17 -19.96
C ASN A 50 -5.69 -7.82 -19.39
N LEU A 51 -5.88 -7.60 -18.08
CA LEU A 51 -5.43 -6.37 -17.43
C LEU A 51 -3.89 -6.29 -17.38
N VAL A 52 -3.23 -7.38 -16.99
CA VAL A 52 -1.76 -7.47 -16.92
C VAL A 52 -1.12 -7.30 -18.29
N GLU A 53 -1.63 -8.01 -19.31
CA GLU A 53 -1.16 -7.87 -20.71
C GLU A 53 -1.36 -6.43 -21.22
N LYS A 54 -2.49 -5.82 -20.89
CA LYS A 54 -2.77 -4.43 -21.28
C LYS A 54 -1.83 -3.45 -20.57
N TYR A 55 -1.57 -3.65 -19.28
CA TYR A 55 -0.61 -2.85 -18.53
C TYR A 55 0.80 -2.95 -19.14
N ALA A 56 1.24 -4.16 -19.46
CA ALA A 56 2.52 -4.40 -20.08
C ALA A 56 2.63 -3.70 -21.44
N GLN A 57 1.59 -3.82 -22.28
CA GLN A 57 1.53 -3.15 -23.58
C GLN A 57 1.57 -1.62 -23.46
N ASP A 58 0.77 -1.04 -22.55
CA ASP A 58 0.66 0.40 -22.38
C ASP A 58 1.95 1.04 -21.83
N ASN A 59 2.75 0.26 -21.10
CA ASN A 59 3.98 0.71 -20.49
C ASN A 59 5.25 0.20 -21.21
N ASN A 60 5.10 -0.52 -22.33
CA ASN A 60 6.20 -1.13 -23.09
C ASN A 60 7.11 -1.98 -22.19
N ILE A 61 6.51 -2.91 -21.45
CA ILE A 61 7.16 -3.82 -20.50
C ILE A 61 6.96 -5.24 -21.00
N ASP A 62 8.03 -6.04 -21.05
CA ASP A 62 7.93 -7.46 -21.24
C ASP A 62 7.50 -8.12 -19.93
N ILE A 63 6.49 -9.00 -20.00
CA ILE A 63 5.94 -9.67 -18.83
C ILE A 63 5.72 -11.14 -19.08
N HIS A 64 6.16 -11.96 -18.13
CA HIS A 64 5.89 -13.40 -18.12
C HIS A 64 4.83 -13.70 -17.07
N ILE A 65 3.72 -14.31 -17.49
CA ILE A 65 2.56 -14.55 -16.60
C ILE A 65 2.52 -16.02 -16.22
N HIS A 66 2.65 -16.27 -14.93
CA HIS A 66 2.43 -17.55 -14.27
C HIS A 66 1.00 -17.62 -13.73
N THR A 67 0.39 -18.81 -13.72
CA THR A 67 -0.91 -19.06 -13.08
C THR A 67 -0.75 -20.09 -11.97
N GLY A 68 -1.47 -19.89 -10.87
CA GLY A 68 -1.45 -20.79 -9.72
C GLY A 68 -1.57 -20.07 -8.39
N ASN A 69 -1.57 -20.82 -7.30
CA ASN A 69 -1.58 -20.27 -5.94
C ASN A 69 -0.16 -20.30 -5.38
N TRP A 70 0.48 -19.15 -5.34
CA TRP A 70 1.83 -19.01 -4.77
C TRP A 70 1.73 -18.21 -3.46
N PRO A 71 2.55 -18.56 -2.46
CA PRO A 71 2.59 -17.78 -1.23
C PRO A 71 3.14 -16.36 -1.51
N LEU A 72 2.62 -15.39 -0.79
CA LEU A 72 3.02 -13.98 -0.94
C LEU A 72 4.52 -13.75 -0.63
N ASP A 73 5.15 -14.68 0.11
CA ASP A 73 6.60 -14.73 0.31
C ASP A 73 7.39 -14.82 -0.99
N SER A 74 6.78 -15.33 -2.08
CA SER A 74 7.40 -15.36 -3.40
C SER A 74 7.61 -13.96 -3.98
N LEU A 75 6.73 -13.02 -3.65
CA LEU A 75 6.86 -11.60 -3.99
C LEU A 75 7.95 -10.94 -3.12
N VAL A 76 7.90 -11.17 -1.80
CA VAL A 76 8.86 -10.59 -0.86
C VAL A 76 10.30 -11.08 -1.13
N SER A 77 10.47 -12.34 -1.52
CA SER A 77 11.76 -12.92 -1.90
C SER A 77 12.27 -12.47 -3.28
N GLY A 78 11.43 -11.80 -4.08
CA GLY A 78 11.79 -11.38 -5.44
C GLY A 78 11.72 -12.51 -6.49
N THR A 79 11.07 -13.63 -6.18
CA THR A 79 10.81 -14.70 -7.15
C THR A 79 9.81 -14.25 -8.22
N VAL A 80 8.87 -13.41 -7.83
CA VAL A 80 7.95 -12.68 -8.73
C VAL A 80 8.02 -11.18 -8.43
N ASP A 81 7.71 -10.35 -9.42
CA ASP A 81 7.76 -8.89 -9.32
C ASP A 81 6.36 -8.30 -9.09
N LEU A 82 5.35 -8.98 -9.59
CA LEU A 82 3.94 -8.59 -9.52
C LEU A 82 3.10 -9.81 -9.18
N MET A 83 2.22 -9.68 -8.19
CA MET A 83 1.29 -10.73 -7.82
C MET A 83 -0.13 -10.17 -7.78
N ILE A 84 -1.07 -10.89 -8.37
CA ILE A 84 -2.49 -10.58 -8.28
C ILE A 84 -3.05 -11.39 -7.11
N VAL A 85 -3.67 -10.72 -6.15
CA VAL A 85 -4.25 -11.35 -4.96
C VAL A 85 -5.67 -10.84 -4.72
N SER A 86 -6.50 -11.60 -4.02
CA SER A 86 -7.79 -11.13 -3.56
C SER A 86 -7.64 -10.02 -2.53
N GLU A 87 -8.51 -9.01 -2.57
CA GLU A 87 -8.52 -7.98 -1.53
C GLU A 87 -8.89 -8.54 -0.15
N ASP A 88 -9.49 -9.75 -0.11
CA ASP A 88 -9.81 -10.47 1.11
C ASP A 88 -8.60 -11.15 1.74
N GLU A 89 -7.45 -11.20 1.06
CA GLU A 89 -6.23 -11.80 1.59
C GLU A 89 -5.61 -10.89 2.67
N TYR A 90 -5.84 -11.26 3.92
CA TYR A 90 -5.37 -10.54 5.10
C TYR A 90 -4.83 -11.55 6.15
N PRO A 91 -3.76 -11.23 6.91
CA PRO A 91 -3.05 -9.94 6.97
C PRO A 91 -2.09 -9.73 5.81
N VAL A 92 -1.93 -8.44 5.41
CA VAL A 92 -0.88 -8.04 4.45
C VAL A 92 0.48 -8.31 5.09
N PRO A 93 1.35 -9.14 4.48
CA PRO A 93 2.65 -9.44 5.05
C PRO A 93 3.55 -8.19 5.06
N ASP A 94 4.43 -8.12 6.04
CA ASP A 94 5.52 -7.14 6.03
C ASP A 94 6.36 -7.38 4.75
N GLY A 95 6.58 -6.31 3.97
CA GLY A 95 7.40 -6.38 2.75
C GLY A 95 6.64 -6.37 1.42
N ALA A 96 5.30 -6.33 1.44
CA ALA A 96 4.48 -6.11 0.25
C ALA A 96 3.61 -4.85 0.38
N VAL A 97 3.28 -4.22 -0.75
CA VAL A 97 2.33 -3.11 -0.86
C VAL A 97 1.39 -3.37 -2.02
N PHE A 98 0.16 -2.86 -1.91
CA PHE A 98 -0.93 -3.23 -2.79
C PHE A 98 -1.44 -2.03 -3.57
N SER A 99 -1.84 -2.29 -4.83
CA SER A 99 -2.55 -1.33 -5.66
C SER A 99 -3.96 -1.05 -5.11
N ARG A 100 -4.68 -0.20 -5.81
CA ARG A 100 -6.14 -0.10 -5.69
C ARG A 100 -6.79 -1.40 -6.11
N ALA A 101 -7.94 -1.70 -5.50
CA ALA A 101 -8.74 -2.84 -5.90
C ALA A 101 -9.38 -2.63 -7.28
N PHE A 102 -9.50 -3.70 -8.02
CA PHE A 102 -10.34 -3.81 -9.18
C PHE A 102 -11.77 -4.19 -8.78
N ALA A 103 -12.69 -4.07 -9.74
CA ALA A 103 -14.10 -4.35 -9.50
C ALA A 103 -14.44 -5.81 -9.17
N ASP A 104 -13.51 -6.73 -9.42
CA ASP A 104 -13.62 -8.15 -9.06
C ASP A 104 -13.09 -8.45 -7.64
N GLY A 105 -12.64 -7.42 -6.91
CA GLY A 105 -12.06 -7.57 -5.58
C GLY A 105 -10.58 -7.98 -5.59
N THR A 106 -9.91 -7.91 -6.73
CA THR A 106 -8.47 -8.18 -6.81
C THR A 106 -7.64 -6.91 -6.66
N VAL A 107 -6.42 -7.08 -6.18
CA VAL A 107 -5.39 -6.05 -6.06
C VAL A 107 -4.08 -6.58 -6.64
N TRP A 108 -3.25 -5.66 -7.09
CA TRP A 108 -1.91 -5.97 -7.58
C TRP A 108 -0.88 -5.67 -6.49
N ALA A 109 -0.15 -6.68 -6.09
CA ALA A 109 0.88 -6.60 -5.06
C ALA A 109 2.26 -6.44 -5.69
N VAL A 110 3.06 -5.54 -5.14
CA VAL A 110 4.50 -5.40 -5.41
C VAL A 110 5.27 -5.37 -4.10
N ARG A 111 6.59 -5.55 -4.13
CA ARG A 111 7.42 -5.41 -2.93
C ARG A 111 7.29 -4.00 -2.35
N ALA A 112 7.45 -3.89 -1.05
CA ALA A 112 7.29 -2.62 -0.32
C ALA A 112 8.32 -1.54 -0.72
N ASP A 113 9.48 -1.92 -1.25
CA ASP A 113 10.51 -1.02 -1.77
C ASP A 113 10.24 -0.54 -3.21
N GLU A 114 9.31 -1.19 -3.93
CA GLU A 114 8.94 -0.86 -5.32
C GLU A 114 7.86 0.24 -5.39
N THR A 115 8.06 1.34 -4.67
CA THR A 115 7.08 2.42 -4.55
C THR A 115 6.75 3.12 -5.88
N GLU A 116 7.72 3.21 -6.79
CA GLU A 116 7.52 3.82 -8.10
C GLU A 116 6.74 2.90 -9.05
N ALA A 117 6.97 1.59 -8.97
CA ALA A 117 6.16 0.60 -9.69
C ALA A 117 4.70 0.68 -9.24
N LEU A 118 4.44 0.76 -7.94
CA LEU A 118 3.10 0.91 -7.39
C LEU A 118 2.42 2.22 -7.84
N ARG A 119 3.14 3.34 -7.88
CA ARG A 119 2.59 4.60 -8.38
C ARG A 119 2.20 4.51 -9.86
N ARG A 120 3.02 3.87 -10.71
CA ARG A 120 2.70 3.64 -12.11
C ARG A 120 1.47 2.77 -12.27
N ILE A 121 1.40 1.66 -11.53
CA ILE A 121 0.24 0.77 -11.52
C ILE A 121 -1.01 1.54 -11.12
N ASN A 122 -1.00 2.27 -10.02
CA ASN A 122 -2.16 3.02 -9.54
C ASN A 122 -2.60 4.13 -10.50
N ARG A 123 -1.66 4.81 -11.15
CA ARG A 123 -1.97 5.81 -12.19
C ARG A 123 -2.65 5.15 -13.38
N TRP A 124 -2.08 4.06 -13.88
CA TRP A 124 -2.63 3.31 -14.99
C TRP A 124 -4.03 2.74 -14.67
N ILE A 125 -4.23 2.16 -13.48
CA ILE A 125 -5.55 1.70 -13.02
C ILE A 125 -6.55 2.86 -13.05
N THR A 126 -6.14 4.04 -12.60
CA THR A 126 -7.00 5.23 -12.59
C THR A 126 -7.42 5.65 -14.00
N GLU A 127 -6.49 5.68 -14.93
CA GLU A 127 -6.74 6.06 -16.32
C GLU A 127 -7.60 5.00 -17.02
N LEU A 128 -7.26 3.71 -16.79
CA LEU A 128 -8.01 2.59 -17.35
C LEU A 128 -9.47 2.58 -16.87
N THR A 129 -9.68 2.67 -15.54
CA THR A 129 -11.02 2.58 -14.93
C THR A 129 -11.93 3.75 -15.31
N ALA A 130 -11.37 4.88 -15.70
CA ALA A 130 -12.12 6.01 -16.24
C ALA A 130 -12.54 5.81 -17.71
N SER A 131 -12.07 4.76 -18.40
CA SER A 131 -12.30 4.55 -19.82
C SER A 131 -13.56 3.73 -20.10
N GLU A 132 -14.27 4.06 -21.21
CA GLU A 132 -15.39 3.25 -21.70
C GLU A 132 -14.96 1.82 -22.08
N ARG A 133 -13.69 1.63 -22.45
CA ARG A 133 -13.14 0.32 -22.78
C ARG A 133 -13.14 -0.58 -21.56
N PHE A 134 -12.78 -0.06 -20.39
CA PHE A 134 -12.81 -0.80 -19.12
C PHE A 134 -14.24 -1.21 -18.77
N ASN A 135 -15.20 -0.31 -18.92
CA ASN A 135 -16.61 -0.60 -18.69
C ASN A 135 -17.12 -1.76 -19.57
N ARG A 136 -16.70 -1.81 -20.86
CA ARG A 136 -17.04 -2.92 -21.75
C ARG A 136 -16.36 -4.23 -21.33
N MET A 137 -15.11 -4.16 -20.89
CA MET A 137 -14.33 -5.30 -20.40
C MET A 137 -14.95 -5.87 -19.13
N GLN A 138 -15.30 -5.02 -18.16
CA GLN A 138 -16.01 -5.44 -16.95
C GLN A 138 -17.32 -6.18 -17.29
N LYS A 139 -18.16 -5.61 -18.16
CA LYS A 139 -19.41 -6.25 -18.57
C LYS A 139 -19.19 -7.63 -19.17
N ARG A 140 -18.09 -7.84 -19.89
CA ARG A 140 -17.78 -9.11 -20.54
C ARG A 140 -17.33 -10.19 -19.56
N TYR A 141 -16.50 -9.84 -18.59
CA TYR A 141 -15.84 -10.80 -17.69
C TYR A 141 -16.51 -10.91 -16.32
N LEU A 142 -17.20 -9.87 -15.87
CA LEU A 142 -17.80 -9.80 -14.53
C LEU A 142 -19.34 -9.80 -14.58
N SER A 143 -19.95 -10.18 -15.70
CA SER A 143 -21.42 -10.31 -15.79
C SER A 143 -21.92 -11.36 -14.80
N GLY A 144 -22.47 -10.89 -13.69
CA GLY A 144 -22.94 -11.73 -12.57
C GLY A 144 -22.39 -11.33 -11.19
N LYS A 145 -21.25 -10.62 -11.12
CA LYS A 145 -20.76 -10.00 -9.88
C LYS A 145 -21.23 -8.53 -9.87
N THR A 146 -22.27 -8.21 -9.12
CA THR A 146 -22.77 -6.85 -8.98
C THR A 146 -21.86 -6.09 -8.01
N VAL A 147 -20.91 -5.33 -8.54
CA VAL A 147 -20.22 -4.32 -7.71
C VAL A 147 -21.18 -3.15 -7.55
N SER A 148 -21.64 -2.90 -6.35
CA SER A 148 -22.46 -1.74 -6.04
C SER A 148 -21.61 -0.47 -6.16
N LEU A 149 -21.76 0.27 -7.25
CA LEU A 149 -21.16 1.60 -7.43
C LEU A 149 -21.79 2.67 -6.49
N THR A 150 -22.67 2.27 -5.59
CA THR A 150 -23.40 3.17 -4.69
C THR A 150 -22.75 3.31 -3.31
N SER A 151 -21.84 2.41 -2.96
CA SER A 151 -21.14 2.42 -1.68
C SER A 151 -19.67 2.02 -1.84
N ILE A 152 -18.80 2.57 -1.00
CA ILE A 152 -17.39 2.15 -0.87
C ILE A 152 -17.33 0.87 -0.04
N SER A 153 -18.12 0.81 1.02
CA SER A 153 -18.16 -0.32 1.96
C SER A 153 -19.50 -0.40 2.68
N GLN A 154 -19.73 -1.48 3.39
CA GLN A 154 -20.86 -1.61 4.32
C GLN A 154 -20.82 -0.61 5.49
N TYR A 155 -19.69 0.06 5.71
CA TYR A 155 -19.47 1.01 6.81
C TYR A 155 -19.64 2.46 6.42
N ASP A 156 -20.10 2.79 5.22
CA ASP A 156 -20.17 4.15 4.69
C ASP A 156 -20.91 5.12 5.60
N ASN A 157 -22.03 4.69 6.23
CA ASN A 157 -22.76 5.52 7.19
C ASN A 157 -21.91 5.84 8.44
N LEU A 158 -21.18 4.88 8.97
CA LEU A 158 -20.28 5.08 10.09
C LEU A 158 -19.07 5.94 9.70
N LEU A 159 -18.56 5.77 8.50
CA LEU A 159 -17.46 6.57 7.96
C LEU A 159 -17.88 8.04 7.82
N ARG A 160 -19.06 8.31 7.27
CA ARG A 160 -19.60 9.68 7.16
C ARG A 160 -19.76 10.33 8.55
N GLN A 161 -20.40 9.66 9.50
CA GLN A 161 -20.59 10.18 10.86
C GLN A 161 -19.26 10.49 11.57
N ASN A 162 -18.26 9.61 11.44
CA ASN A 162 -16.96 9.82 12.06
C ASN A 162 -16.14 10.89 11.36
N ALA A 163 -16.18 10.96 10.04
CA ALA A 163 -15.51 11.99 9.26
C ALA A 163 -16.08 13.39 9.55
N ASP A 164 -17.43 13.53 9.59
CA ASP A 164 -18.11 14.76 9.96
C ASP A 164 -17.69 15.24 11.36
N SER A 165 -17.54 14.33 12.32
CA SER A 165 -17.13 14.67 13.70
C SER A 165 -15.73 15.26 13.81
N ILE A 166 -14.87 15.04 12.82
CA ILE A 166 -13.49 15.53 12.77
C ILE A 166 -13.23 16.54 11.65
N GLY A 167 -14.28 16.89 10.87
CA GLY A 167 -14.18 17.85 9.77
C GLY A 167 -13.48 17.30 8.51
N TRP A 168 -13.40 15.98 8.36
CA TRP A 168 -12.77 15.32 7.21
C TRP A 168 -13.77 14.95 6.12
N ASP A 169 -13.27 14.84 4.89
CA ASP A 169 -14.02 14.17 3.83
C ASP A 169 -14.10 12.66 4.17
N TRP A 170 -15.32 12.12 4.18
CA TRP A 170 -15.55 10.71 4.54
C TRP A 170 -14.82 9.73 3.62
N ARG A 171 -14.57 10.13 2.35
CA ARG A 171 -13.84 9.32 1.37
C ARG A 171 -12.35 9.27 1.70
N LEU A 172 -11.79 10.31 2.34
CA LEU A 172 -10.43 10.27 2.87
C LEU A 172 -10.35 9.32 4.06
N LEU A 173 -11.33 9.36 4.97
CA LEU A 173 -11.39 8.41 6.07
C LEU A 173 -11.58 6.97 5.56
N ALA A 174 -12.42 6.78 4.54
CA ALA A 174 -12.59 5.47 3.88
C ALA A 174 -11.28 4.98 3.25
N ALA A 175 -10.50 5.86 2.63
CA ALA A 175 -9.19 5.50 2.07
C ALA A 175 -8.20 5.07 3.18
N VAL A 176 -8.20 5.73 4.33
CA VAL A 176 -7.41 5.28 5.49
C VAL A 176 -7.83 3.88 5.92
N VAL A 177 -9.13 3.65 6.15
CA VAL A 177 -9.67 2.34 6.57
C VAL A 177 -9.35 1.24 5.56
N TYR A 178 -9.43 1.55 4.27
CA TYR A 178 -9.05 0.62 3.22
C TYR A 178 -7.57 0.19 3.33
N HIS A 179 -6.66 1.13 3.56
CA HIS A 179 -5.23 0.81 3.69
C HIS A 179 -4.86 0.19 5.04
N GLU A 180 -5.67 0.37 6.07
CA GLU A 180 -5.45 -0.30 7.37
C GLU A 180 -5.96 -1.74 7.40
N SER A 181 -7.17 -1.99 6.90
CA SER A 181 -7.84 -3.27 7.07
C SER A 181 -8.59 -3.78 5.84
N ARG A 182 -8.64 -3.02 4.73
CA ARG A 182 -9.53 -3.31 3.58
C ARG A 182 -10.98 -3.51 3.98
N PHE A 183 -11.41 -2.75 4.98
CA PHE A 183 -12.72 -2.86 5.61
C PHE A 183 -12.99 -4.18 6.36
N HIS A 184 -11.96 -5.00 6.65
CA HIS A 184 -12.13 -6.21 7.46
C HIS A 184 -12.14 -5.85 8.94
N ASN A 185 -13.32 -5.99 9.56
CA ASN A 185 -13.49 -5.63 10.96
C ASN A 185 -12.71 -6.54 11.92
N GLU A 186 -12.50 -7.79 11.54
CA GLU A 186 -11.79 -8.80 12.35
C GLU A 186 -10.26 -8.76 12.14
N ALA A 187 -9.77 -7.81 11.35
CA ALA A 187 -8.36 -7.71 11.03
C ALA A 187 -7.50 -7.55 12.29
N THR A 188 -6.49 -8.40 12.41
CA THR A 188 -5.51 -8.35 13.51
C THR A 188 -4.10 -8.48 12.95
N SER A 189 -3.25 -7.48 13.17
CA SER A 189 -1.86 -7.53 12.73
C SER A 189 -0.98 -8.33 13.70
N HIS A 190 0.18 -8.80 13.22
CA HIS A 190 1.21 -9.45 14.07
C HIS A 190 1.68 -8.57 15.24
N LYS A 191 1.55 -7.26 15.14
CA LYS A 191 1.91 -6.29 16.19
C LYS A 191 0.73 -5.96 17.13
N GLY A 192 -0.40 -6.70 17.02
CA GLY A 192 -1.57 -6.54 17.87
C GLY A 192 -2.45 -5.33 17.54
N ALA A 193 -2.35 -4.78 16.32
CA ALA A 193 -3.31 -3.78 15.85
C ALA A 193 -4.61 -4.46 15.45
N ARG A 194 -5.78 -3.83 15.68
CA ARG A 194 -7.09 -4.47 15.54
C ARG A 194 -8.13 -3.61 14.84
N GLY A 195 -9.01 -4.28 14.11
CA GLY A 195 -10.23 -3.73 13.51
C GLY A 195 -10.01 -2.81 12.32
N LEU A 196 -11.05 -2.12 11.92
CA LEU A 196 -11.11 -1.30 10.70
C LEU A 196 -9.98 -0.29 10.55
N MET A 197 -9.56 0.34 11.64
CA MET A 197 -8.50 1.36 11.65
C MET A 197 -7.20 0.88 12.29
N GLN A 198 -7.03 -0.44 12.46
CA GLN A 198 -5.83 -1.05 13.01
C GLN A 198 -5.32 -0.35 14.27
N ILE A 199 -6.21 -0.21 15.25
CA ILE A 199 -5.89 0.46 16.50
C ILE A 199 -5.00 -0.41 17.36
N ARG A 200 -3.87 0.15 17.80
CA ARG A 200 -2.95 -0.48 18.74
C ARG A 200 -2.91 0.32 20.03
N SER A 201 -3.65 -0.13 21.02
CA SER A 201 -3.71 0.57 22.30
C SER A 201 -4.10 -0.38 23.44
N SER A 202 -3.35 -0.31 24.54
CA SER A 202 -3.68 -1.02 25.78
C SER A 202 -4.83 -0.37 26.57
N ARG A 203 -5.37 0.74 26.09
CA ARG A 203 -6.51 1.45 26.73
C ARG A 203 -7.86 0.88 26.39
N TYR A 204 -7.93 0.00 25.38
CA TYR A 204 -9.15 -0.57 24.88
C TYR A 204 -9.05 -2.10 24.88
N THR A 205 -10.14 -2.77 25.22
CA THR A 205 -10.23 -4.23 25.14
C THR A 205 -10.31 -4.70 23.68
N GLU A 206 -10.06 -5.98 23.46
CA GLU A 206 -10.24 -6.58 22.13
C GLU A 206 -11.69 -6.47 21.66
N GLU A 207 -12.65 -6.71 22.56
CA GLU A 207 -14.07 -6.60 22.28
C GLU A 207 -14.47 -5.17 21.84
N GLU A 208 -13.95 -4.14 22.52
CA GLU A 208 -14.17 -2.75 22.11
C GLU A 208 -13.63 -2.44 20.72
N LEU A 209 -12.45 -2.97 20.40
CA LEU A 209 -11.80 -2.73 19.10
C LEU A 209 -12.37 -3.59 17.98
N SER A 210 -13.03 -4.70 18.28
CA SER A 210 -13.78 -5.51 17.31
C SER A 210 -15.16 -4.91 16.97
N ASN A 211 -15.61 -3.92 17.72
CA ASN A 211 -16.84 -3.18 17.38
C ASN A 211 -16.54 -2.11 16.34
N PRO A 212 -17.13 -2.16 15.12
CA PRO A 212 -16.81 -1.25 14.02
C PRO A 212 -17.00 0.23 14.39
N ALA A 213 -18.12 0.58 15.04
CA ALA A 213 -18.42 1.94 15.41
C ALA A 213 -17.42 2.47 16.45
N ARG A 214 -17.04 1.62 17.41
CA ARG A 214 -16.07 1.96 18.43
C ARG A 214 -14.68 2.14 17.84
N ASN A 215 -14.26 1.22 16.98
CA ASN A 215 -12.97 1.25 16.30
C ASN A 215 -12.81 2.51 15.45
N LEU A 216 -13.79 2.82 14.60
CA LEU A 216 -13.81 4.04 13.79
C LEU A 216 -13.78 5.30 14.67
N SER A 217 -14.58 5.37 15.74
CA SER A 217 -14.58 6.51 16.65
C SER A 217 -13.24 6.73 17.35
N VAL A 218 -12.55 5.68 17.76
CA VAL A 218 -11.22 5.78 18.38
C VAL A 218 -10.17 6.24 17.37
N GLY A 219 -10.16 5.64 16.18
CA GLY A 219 -9.20 5.97 15.12
C GLY A 219 -9.37 7.38 14.58
N SER A 220 -10.61 7.81 14.34
CA SER A 220 -10.93 9.17 13.85
C SER A 220 -10.51 10.26 14.85
N ARG A 221 -10.76 10.05 16.15
CA ARG A 221 -10.27 10.99 17.18
C ARG A 221 -8.74 11.02 17.24
N TYR A 222 -8.08 9.90 16.98
CA TYR A 222 -6.62 9.89 16.90
C TYR A 222 -6.12 10.69 15.69
N LEU A 223 -6.74 10.51 14.51
CA LEU A 223 -6.43 11.31 13.32
C LEU A 223 -6.63 12.80 13.57
N HIS A 224 -7.74 13.21 14.17
CA HIS A 224 -8.00 14.61 14.52
C HIS A 224 -6.94 15.19 15.46
N ARG A 225 -6.50 14.42 16.44
CA ARG A 225 -5.40 14.85 17.33
C ARG A 225 -4.08 15.03 16.56
N LEU A 226 -3.78 14.14 15.62
CA LEU A 226 -2.61 14.25 14.76
C LEU A 226 -2.70 15.46 13.84
N GLU A 227 -3.87 15.71 13.25
CA GLU A 227 -4.13 16.89 12.42
C GLU A 227 -3.86 18.18 13.19
N THR A 228 -4.44 18.32 14.38
CA THR A 228 -4.20 19.48 15.26
C THR A 228 -2.72 19.64 15.59
N ARG A 229 -1.99 18.53 15.80
CA ARG A 229 -0.56 18.55 16.12
C ARG A 229 0.31 18.98 14.96
N TYR A 230 -0.03 18.57 13.74
CA TYR A 230 0.77 18.77 12.54
C TYR A 230 0.18 19.80 11.57
N THR A 231 -0.63 20.73 12.08
CA THR A 231 -1.22 21.78 11.27
C THR A 231 -0.15 22.60 10.56
N THR A 232 -0.29 22.75 9.25
CA THR A 232 0.52 23.62 8.38
C THR A 232 -0.37 24.61 7.66
N ALA A 233 0.21 25.58 6.95
CA ALA A 233 -0.54 26.54 6.12
C ALA A 233 -1.25 25.87 4.93
N ASP A 234 -0.73 24.74 4.45
CA ASP A 234 -1.32 23.94 3.38
C ASP A 234 -2.11 22.77 4.00
N PRO A 235 -3.42 22.71 3.84
CA PRO A 235 -4.25 21.62 4.38
C PRO A 235 -3.82 20.23 3.87
N MET A 236 -3.32 20.13 2.64
CA MET A 236 -2.88 18.85 2.09
C MET A 236 -1.57 18.38 2.74
N GLU A 237 -0.65 19.28 3.02
CA GLU A 237 0.57 18.93 3.78
C GLU A 237 0.20 18.51 5.23
N THR A 238 -0.76 19.17 5.85
CA THR A 238 -1.30 18.75 7.16
C THR A 238 -1.81 17.30 7.10
N VAL A 239 -2.59 16.95 6.07
CA VAL A 239 -3.08 15.58 5.87
C VAL A 239 -1.91 14.60 5.68
N LYS A 240 -0.92 14.93 4.85
CA LYS A 240 0.25 14.06 4.63
C LYS A 240 1.01 13.78 5.92
N PHE A 241 1.27 14.80 6.74
CA PHE A 241 1.91 14.63 8.05
C PHE A 241 1.06 13.81 9.02
N CYS A 242 -0.26 14.01 9.01
CA CYS A 242 -1.20 13.25 9.81
C CYS A 242 -1.14 11.74 9.44
N LEU A 243 -1.22 11.42 8.16
CA LEU A 243 -1.13 10.05 7.65
C LEU A 243 0.22 9.42 7.96
N ALA A 244 1.31 10.15 7.76
CA ALA A 244 2.66 9.68 8.10
C ALA A 244 2.79 9.39 9.60
N ALA A 245 2.25 10.25 10.47
CA ALA A 245 2.28 10.06 11.90
C ALA A 245 1.39 8.92 12.38
N TYR A 246 0.27 8.69 11.69
CA TYR A 246 -0.62 7.55 11.95
C TYR A 246 0.11 6.22 11.70
N ASN A 247 0.76 6.10 10.56
CA ASN A 247 1.46 4.87 10.14
C ASN A 247 2.81 4.67 10.85
N TYR A 248 3.65 5.70 10.88
CA TYR A 248 5.03 5.60 11.41
C TYR A 248 5.14 5.87 12.89
N GLY A 249 4.18 6.60 13.43
CA GLY A 249 4.12 7.01 14.82
C GLY A 249 4.53 8.49 15.04
N GLU A 250 3.69 9.15 15.81
CA GLU A 250 3.72 10.57 16.14
C GLU A 250 5.12 11.08 16.56
N GLY A 251 5.77 10.39 17.52
CA GLY A 251 7.08 10.83 18.02
C GLY A 251 8.20 10.68 16.98
N LYS A 252 8.10 9.73 16.07
CA LYS A 252 9.09 9.55 15.00
C LYS A 252 8.97 10.66 13.96
N VAL A 253 7.76 10.99 13.52
CA VAL A 253 7.51 12.08 12.58
C VAL A 253 7.93 13.42 13.17
N SER A 254 7.63 13.69 14.45
CA SER A 254 8.10 14.92 15.12
C SER A 254 9.63 15.05 15.11
N ARG A 255 10.36 13.94 15.29
CA ARG A 255 11.85 13.95 15.20
C ARG A 255 12.34 14.19 13.78
N LEU A 256 11.65 13.66 12.76
CA LEU A 256 11.99 13.93 11.36
C LEU A 256 11.79 15.40 11.01
N ILE A 257 10.67 16.01 11.42
CA ILE A 257 10.40 17.44 11.24
C ILE A 257 11.49 18.30 11.86
N ALA A 258 11.83 18.05 13.13
CA ALA A 258 12.91 18.77 13.82
C ALA A 258 14.28 18.60 13.14
N ARG A 259 14.55 17.41 12.59
CA ARG A 259 15.78 17.16 11.83
C ARG A 259 15.77 17.89 10.49
N ALA A 260 14.64 17.93 9.79
CA ALA A 260 14.50 18.67 8.53
C ALA A 260 14.78 20.16 8.76
N ASP A 261 14.19 20.75 9.78
CA ASP A 261 14.42 22.14 10.21
C ASP A 261 15.92 22.40 10.49
N THR A 262 16.58 21.54 11.26
CA THR A 262 18.00 21.63 11.54
C THR A 262 18.89 21.57 10.29
N LEU A 263 18.43 20.84 9.25
CA LEU A 263 19.14 20.72 7.98
C LEU A 263 18.80 21.85 6.99
N GLY A 264 17.96 22.82 7.38
CA GLY A 264 17.52 23.91 6.51
C GLY A 264 16.54 23.49 5.41
N LEU A 265 15.92 22.33 5.55
CA LEU A 265 14.84 21.89 4.67
C LEU A 265 13.52 22.57 5.09
N ASP A 266 12.64 22.83 4.14
CA ASP A 266 11.28 23.28 4.46
C ASP A 266 10.52 22.13 5.17
N ALA A 267 10.53 22.19 6.50
CA ALA A 267 9.93 21.19 7.37
C ALA A 267 8.38 21.21 7.38
N THR A 268 7.76 22.18 6.67
CA THR A 268 6.30 22.25 6.49
C THR A 268 5.81 21.40 5.32
N ARG A 269 6.73 20.83 4.52
CA ARG A 269 6.44 20.00 3.38
C ARG A 269 6.85 18.55 3.63
N TRP A 270 5.86 17.66 3.57
CA TRP A 270 6.08 16.22 3.79
C TRP A 270 7.15 15.65 2.85
N ASP A 271 7.12 16.03 1.57
CA ASP A 271 8.05 15.50 0.58
C ASP A 271 9.52 15.78 0.94
N ASN A 272 9.81 16.94 1.57
CA ASN A 272 11.13 17.26 2.10
C ASN A 272 11.49 16.42 3.33
N VAL A 273 10.55 16.32 4.28
CA VAL A 273 10.75 15.55 5.51
C VAL A 273 10.91 14.06 5.21
N ALA A 274 10.17 13.55 4.25
CA ALA A 274 10.21 12.16 3.81
C ALA A 274 11.58 11.75 3.23
N THR A 275 12.37 12.68 2.69
CA THR A 275 13.74 12.39 2.22
C THR A 275 14.69 11.94 3.33
N LEU A 276 14.34 12.19 4.58
CA LEU A 276 15.11 11.76 5.75
C LEU A 276 14.80 10.33 6.20
N LEU A 277 13.80 9.70 5.61
CA LEU A 277 13.52 8.28 5.78
C LEU A 277 14.46 7.45 4.90
N PRO A 278 14.76 6.20 5.27
CA PRO A 278 15.45 5.28 4.38
C PRO A 278 14.75 5.17 3.03
N GLU A 279 15.50 4.95 1.96
CA GLU A 279 14.95 4.71 0.63
C GLU A 279 13.96 3.52 0.68
N GLY A 280 12.82 3.65 0.03
CA GLY A 280 11.78 2.62 0.03
C GLY A 280 10.99 2.49 1.34
N HIS A 281 11.12 3.42 2.28
CA HIS A 281 10.41 3.31 3.56
C HIS A 281 8.89 3.26 3.34
N HIS A 282 8.24 2.24 3.90
CA HIS A 282 6.81 1.93 3.72
C HIS A 282 5.86 3.10 4.02
N THR A 283 6.22 4.02 4.93
CA THR A 283 5.38 5.19 5.27
C THR A 283 5.19 6.14 4.08
N VAL A 284 6.20 6.29 3.21
CA VAL A 284 6.07 7.12 2.00
C VAL A 284 5.04 6.52 1.05
N ALA A 285 5.13 5.21 0.84
CA ALA A 285 4.15 4.47 0.04
C ALA A 285 2.74 4.55 0.66
N TYR A 286 2.63 4.39 1.97
CA TYR A 286 1.36 4.49 2.69
C TYR A 286 0.67 5.85 2.46
N VAL A 287 1.38 6.97 2.67
CA VAL A 287 0.82 8.32 2.46
C VAL A 287 0.33 8.48 1.03
N ASN A 288 1.15 8.11 0.05
CA ASN A 288 0.78 8.22 -1.36
C ASN A 288 -0.44 7.36 -1.71
N ASN A 289 -0.45 6.10 -1.26
CA ASN A 289 -1.53 5.16 -1.54
C ASN A 289 -2.87 5.62 -0.95
N VAL A 290 -2.87 6.13 0.29
CA VAL A 290 -4.10 6.68 0.89
C VAL A 290 -4.61 7.87 0.07
N LEU A 291 -3.75 8.81 -0.31
CA LEU A 291 -4.15 9.98 -1.10
C LEU A 291 -4.63 9.59 -2.51
N ASP A 292 -3.98 8.64 -3.14
CA ASP A 292 -4.40 8.12 -4.43
C ASP A 292 -5.77 7.43 -4.35
N THR A 293 -6.01 6.64 -3.30
CA THR A 293 -7.30 6.00 -3.06
C THR A 293 -8.38 7.04 -2.76
N TYR A 294 -8.06 8.07 -1.99
CA TYR A 294 -8.96 9.20 -1.76
C TYR A 294 -9.34 9.91 -3.06
N ALA A 295 -8.37 10.20 -3.92
CA ALA A 295 -8.62 10.80 -5.24
C ALA A 295 -9.50 9.91 -6.13
N TYR A 296 -9.34 8.59 -6.06
CA TYR A 296 -10.20 7.63 -6.75
C TYR A 296 -11.63 7.63 -6.21
N TYR A 297 -11.81 7.51 -4.89
CA TYR A 297 -13.13 7.55 -4.26
C TYR A 297 -13.84 8.89 -4.50
N SER A 298 -13.09 9.99 -4.53
CA SER A 298 -13.66 11.32 -4.78
C SER A 298 -14.24 11.50 -6.17
N ARG A 299 -13.79 10.72 -7.14
CA ARG A 299 -14.35 10.71 -8.51
C ARG A 299 -15.58 9.83 -8.65
N LEU A 300 -15.63 8.74 -7.90
CA LEU A 300 -16.70 7.74 -8.04
C LEU A 300 -17.89 8.00 -7.13
N TYR A 301 -17.66 8.60 -5.98
CA TYR A 301 -18.70 8.75 -4.95
C TYR A 301 -18.93 10.23 -4.63
N PRO A 302 -20.19 10.70 -4.61
CA PRO A 302 -20.49 12.07 -4.23
C PRO A 302 -20.16 12.33 -2.76
N ARG A 303 -19.99 13.61 -2.40
CA ARG A 303 -19.82 14.05 -1.01
C ARG A 303 -20.99 13.68 -0.13
#